data_41d5d77d74fe947907d4e633df1d375d
#
_entry.id   41d5d77d74fe947907d4e633df1d375d
#
_cell.length_a   1.000
_cell.length_b   1.000
_cell.length_c   1.000
_cell.angle_alpha   90.00
_cell.angle_beta   90.00
_cell.angle_gamma   90.00
#
_symmetry.space_group_name_H-M   'P 1'
#
loop_
_entity.id
_entity.type
_entity.pdbx_description
1 polymer ?
#
loop_
_entity_poly.entity_id
_entity_poly.type
_entity_poly.pdbx_seq_one_letter_code
_entity_poly.pdbx_strand_id
1 'polypeptide(L)'
;MSNVQRFGATGDGTTDDTEAIRHAIRDGDGMLHFPPGSYRITESIEINLAESGPLGIDGTSGTARVLMTGPGPAFRLIGTHGGTGDPNSVKGNVYPKQRLPTIKNIEIEGAHAEADGIEMIQTLQSVFEGVLIRRCRHGIRLTKRNRNVLISHCHIYDNTGIGIFLDHVSLHQINIASCHISYNRLGGIRIEGSEIRNLQITGNDIEYNNHAAHKTEPEPTAEIYVDTTEPGSSVNEITIASNTIQATSSPDGCNIRIREAAGGSARQPGLWSITGNIIGSQENNIHLTGCYGVSLSGNCIYSCGSRNLLIEDSRQINIGTNTFRRHTPRMGTGVRIVRSSDVTVTGCSILDEHPDGQPSGASLLELAACKRINVSGCQLLDGTPCGVDATDCSDVSITGCTIHDTREQIQSRHAIRFTGTGQGNLVGMNSIGRTTESTLVLDESAGVTAEGNVLKS
;
A
#
# COMPACT_ATOMS: atom_id res chain seq x y z
N MET A 1 38.20 -8.75 1.11
CA MET A 1 36.88 -9.30 1.44
C MET A 1 37.04 -10.39 2.49
N SER A 2 36.35 -10.24 3.59
CA SER A 2 36.33 -11.22 4.68
C SER A 2 35.40 -12.38 4.29
N ASN A 3 35.98 -13.37 3.61
CA ASN A 3 35.28 -14.60 3.30
C ASN A 3 35.02 -15.35 4.61
N VAL A 4 33.74 -15.54 4.96
CA VAL A 4 33.30 -16.11 6.25
C VAL A 4 33.85 -17.52 6.50
N GLN A 5 34.13 -18.30 5.46
CA GLN A 5 34.74 -19.63 5.58
C GLN A 5 36.19 -19.56 6.08
N ARG A 6 36.92 -18.47 5.80
CA ARG A 6 38.27 -18.27 6.33
C ARG A 6 38.28 -17.96 7.83
N PHE A 7 37.13 -17.61 8.38
CA PHE A 7 36.91 -17.37 9.81
C PHE A 7 36.24 -18.57 10.51
N GLY A 8 36.07 -19.69 9.80
CA GLY A 8 35.62 -20.94 10.36
C GLY A 8 34.17 -21.35 10.00
N ALA A 9 33.45 -20.54 9.20
CA ALA A 9 32.11 -20.93 8.74
C ALA A 9 32.22 -22.10 7.74
N THR A 10 31.35 -23.07 7.85
CA THR A 10 31.32 -24.25 6.97
C THR A 10 30.39 -24.09 5.78
N GLY A 11 29.24 -23.48 5.99
CA GLY A 11 28.21 -23.30 4.95
C GLY A 11 27.55 -24.61 4.51
N ASP A 12 27.51 -25.65 5.35
CA ASP A 12 26.99 -26.98 5.06
C ASP A 12 25.49 -27.16 5.42
N GLY A 13 24.86 -26.14 5.99
CA GLY A 13 23.46 -26.11 6.42
C GLY A 13 23.19 -26.82 7.75
N THR A 14 24.19 -27.41 8.38
CA THR A 14 24.04 -28.18 9.63
C THR A 14 24.90 -27.64 10.77
N THR A 15 26.14 -27.29 10.48
CA THR A 15 27.05 -26.67 11.45
C THR A 15 26.56 -25.29 11.85
N ASP A 16 26.69 -24.92 13.11
CA ASP A 16 26.38 -23.57 13.58
C ASP A 16 27.52 -22.61 13.20
N ASP A 17 27.26 -21.75 12.23
CA ASP A 17 28.21 -20.78 11.71
C ASP A 17 28.14 -19.42 12.43
N THR A 18 27.30 -19.28 13.49
CA THR A 18 27.06 -17.99 14.18
C THR A 18 28.36 -17.32 14.64
N GLU A 19 29.20 -18.05 15.39
CA GLU A 19 30.44 -17.48 15.93
C GLU A 19 31.51 -17.21 14.84
N ALA A 20 31.54 -18.04 13.82
CA ALA A 20 32.48 -17.82 12.69
C ALA A 20 32.12 -16.52 11.93
N ILE A 21 30.82 -16.24 11.73
CA ILE A 21 30.38 -14.99 11.10
C ILE A 21 30.67 -13.79 12.02
N ARG A 22 30.39 -13.91 13.33
CA ARG A 22 30.76 -12.86 14.30
C ARG A 22 32.25 -12.57 14.32
N HIS A 23 33.08 -13.61 14.21
CA HIS A 23 34.54 -13.48 14.09
C HIS A 23 34.91 -12.70 12.80
N ALA A 24 34.29 -13.01 11.68
CA ALA A 24 34.53 -12.28 10.42
C ALA A 24 34.15 -10.79 10.50
N ILE A 25 33.16 -10.43 11.34
CA ILE A 25 32.79 -9.04 11.60
C ILE A 25 33.88 -8.35 12.45
N ARG A 26 34.35 -8.99 13.52
CA ARG A 26 35.30 -8.39 14.45
C ARG A 26 36.68 -8.19 13.83
N ASP A 27 37.18 -9.20 13.13
CA ASP A 27 38.59 -9.29 12.69
C ASP A 27 38.74 -9.17 11.16
N GLY A 28 37.64 -8.92 10.46
CA GLY A 28 37.62 -8.77 9.01
C GLY A 28 37.85 -7.35 8.51
N ASP A 29 37.64 -7.16 7.22
CA ASP A 29 37.85 -5.88 6.49
C ASP A 29 36.57 -5.07 6.26
N GLY A 30 35.46 -5.41 6.92
CA GLY A 30 34.15 -4.75 6.77
C GLY A 30 33.33 -5.25 5.59
N MET A 31 33.85 -6.16 4.74
CA MET A 31 33.08 -6.76 3.65
C MET A 31 32.87 -8.25 3.89
N LEU A 32 31.74 -8.62 4.47
CA LEU A 32 31.38 -10.02 4.68
C LEU A 32 30.99 -10.67 3.35
N HIS A 33 31.77 -11.59 2.91
CA HIS A 33 31.53 -12.37 1.71
C HIS A 33 31.12 -13.79 2.08
N PHE A 34 29.94 -14.20 1.64
CA PHE A 34 29.40 -15.54 1.80
C PHE A 34 29.58 -16.30 0.48
N PRO A 35 30.55 -17.23 0.37
CA PRO A 35 30.63 -18.15 -0.76
C PRO A 35 29.38 -19.02 -0.91
N PRO A 36 29.19 -19.69 -2.06
CA PRO A 36 28.07 -20.62 -2.24
C PRO A 36 27.98 -21.63 -1.08
N GLY A 37 26.79 -21.72 -0.48
CA GLY A 37 26.56 -22.60 0.66
C GLY A 37 25.32 -22.22 1.48
N SER A 38 25.03 -22.99 2.52
CA SER A 38 23.93 -22.75 3.45
C SER A 38 24.51 -22.57 4.87
N TYR A 39 24.50 -21.34 5.34
CA TYR A 39 25.09 -20.94 6.62
C TYR A 39 24.02 -20.94 7.70
N ARG A 40 24.00 -21.98 8.54
CA ARG A 40 23.07 -22.08 9.65
C ARG A 40 23.53 -21.19 10.79
N ILE A 41 22.63 -20.35 11.32
CA ILE A 41 22.84 -19.55 12.50
C ILE A 41 21.73 -19.81 13.53
N THR A 42 22.08 -19.79 14.81
CA THR A 42 21.18 -20.06 15.93
C THR A 42 20.81 -18.81 16.72
N GLU A 43 21.53 -17.72 16.50
CA GLU A 43 21.30 -16.42 17.12
C GLU A 43 21.45 -15.31 16.09
N SER A 44 20.86 -14.15 16.36
CA SER A 44 21.00 -12.95 15.53
C SER A 44 22.47 -12.53 15.38
N ILE A 45 22.86 -12.22 14.16
CA ILE A 45 24.12 -11.56 13.88
C ILE A 45 23.94 -10.06 14.09
N GLU A 46 24.33 -9.58 15.27
CA GLU A 46 24.26 -8.16 15.61
C GLU A 46 25.51 -7.42 15.11
N ILE A 47 25.30 -6.30 14.42
CA ILE A 47 26.33 -5.47 13.82
C ILE A 47 26.17 -4.05 14.34
N ASN A 48 27.05 -3.66 15.28
CA ASN A 48 27.13 -2.29 15.77
C ASN A 48 27.99 -1.46 14.83
N LEU A 49 27.38 -0.66 13.97
CA LEU A 49 28.08 0.13 12.95
C LEU A 49 29.02 1.20 13.54
N ALA A 50 28.79 1.63 14.77
CA ALA A 50 29.70 2.57 15.43
C ALA A 50 31.03 1.93 15.83
N GLU A 51 31.05 0.62 16.05
CA GLU A 51 32.22 -0.19 16.42
C GLU A 51 32.85 -0.83 15.19
N SER A 52 32.06 -1.55 14.38
CA SER A 52 32.56 -2.27 13.20
C SER A 52 33.01 -1.34 12.07
N GLY A 53 32.49 -0.11 12.02
CA GLY A 53 32.70 0.78 10.89
C GLY A 53 31.81 0.44 9.68
N PRO A 54 32.15 0.94 8.48
CA PRO A 54 31.40 0.64 7.26
C PRO A 54 31.36 -0.86 6.98
N LEU A 55 30.16 -1.40 6.71
CA LEU A 55 29.96 -2.83 6.55
C LEU A 55 29.09 -3.16 5.33
N GLY A 56 29.50 -4.16 4.57
CA GLY A 56 28.73 -4.76 3.49
C GLY A 56 28.60 -6.27 3.63
N ILE A 57 27.47 -6.82 3.23
CA ILE A 57 27.18 -8.26 3.17
C ILE A 57 26.89 -8.64 1.72
N ASP A 58 27.58 -9.63 1.18
CA ASP A 58 27.40 -10.13 -0.19
C ASP A 58 27.33 -11.65 -0.23
N GLY A 59 26.23 -12.18 -0.77
CA GLY A 59 25.94 -13.61 -0.90
C GLY A 59 26.30 -14.22 -2.25
N THR A 60 27.30 -13.70 -2.95
CA THR A 60 27.83 -14.27 -4.21
C THR A 60 26.72 -14.51 -5.25
N SER A 61 26.08 -13.44 -5.71
CA SER A 61 25.03 -13.50 -6.75
C SER A 61 23.86 -14.41 -6.38
N GLY A 62 23.49 -14.49 -5.09
CA GLY A 62 22.34 -15.27 -4.61
C GLY A 62 22.61 -16.77 -4.43
N THR A 63 23.87 -17.20 -4.46
CA THR A 63 24.23 -18.62 -4.26
C THR A 63 24.45 -18.99 -2.79
N ALA A 64 24.51 -18.01 -1.91
CA ALA A 64 24.62 -18.19 -0.48
C ALA A 64 23.27 -18.01 0.20
N ARG A 65 22.98 -18.89 1.17
CA ARG A 65 21.79 -18.83 2.02
C ARG A 65 22.19 -18.77 3.49
N VAL A 66 21.56 -17.87 4.24
CA VAL A 66 21.59 -17.86 5.71
C VAL A 66 20.31 -18.51 6.23
N LEU A 67 20.46 -19.58 7.01
CA LEU A 67 19.37 -20.32 7.64
C LEU A 67 19.26 -19.94 9.11
N MET A 68 18.28 -19.11 9.47
CA MET A 68 18.02 -18.69 10.86
C MET A 68 17.18 -19.71 11.60
N THR A 69 17.80 -20.44 12.51
CA THR A 69 17.16 -21.51 13.29
C THR A 69 16.81 -21.11 14.74
N GLY A 70 17.15 -19.90 15.15
CA GLY A 70 16.77 -19.31 16.43
C GLY A 70 15.79 -18.16 16.29
N PRO A 71 15.34 -17.55 17.41
CA PRO A 71 14.46 -16.39 17.42
C PRO A 71 15.20 -15.09 17.04
N GLY A 72 14.47 -14.10 16.52
CA GLY A 72 14.97 -12.78 16.15
C GLY A 72 15.48 -12.67 14.72
N PRO A 73 16.01 -11.50 14.30
CA PRO A 73 16.46 -11.29 12.93
C PRO A 73 17.77 -12.03 12.63
N ALA A 74 17.88 -12.55 11.41
CA ALA A 74 19.16 -13.13 10.96
C ALA A 74 20.27 -12.09 11.03
N PHE A 75 20.01 -10.87 10.56
CA PHE A 75 20.93 -9.75 10.68
C PHE A 75 20.24 -8.57 11.37
N ARG A 76 20.90 -8.02 12.39
CA ARG A 76 20.49 -6.78 13.07
C ARG A 76 21.59 -5.75 12.94
N LEU A 77 21.34 -4.66 12.18
CA LEU A 77 22.26 -3.57 12.02
C LEU A 77 21.86 -2.41 12.93
N ILE A 78 22.80 -1.98 13.79
CA ILE A 78 22.56 -0.96 14.80
C ILE A 78 23.51 0.22 14.52
N GLY A 79 22.91 1.35 14.14
CA GLY A 79 23.60 2.62 14.01
C GLY A 79 23.35 3.54 15.21
N THR A 80 23.80 4.77 15.07
CA THR A 80 23.60 5.83 16.08
C THR A 80 22.96 7.08 15.49
N HIS A 81 22.35 6.97 14.29
CA HIS A 81 21.68 8.09 13.67
C HIS A 81 20.43 8.47 14.47
N GLY A 82 20.38 9.68 14.98
CA GLY A 82 19.26 10.22 15.74
C GLY A 82 18.80 11.61 15.27
N GLY A 83 19.32 12.03 14.10
CA GLY A 83 19.02 13.33 13.52
C GLY A 83 17.66 13.38 12.79
N THR A 84 17.33 14.54 12.26
CA THR A 84 16.13 14.79 11.44
C THR A 84 16.39 14.64 9.93
N GLY A 85 15.51 15.12 9.08
CA GLY A 85 15.75 15.30 7.65
C GLY A 85 16.82 16.35 7.31
N ASP A 86 17.14 17.26 8.21
CA ASP A 86 18.19 18.26 8.02
C ASP A 86 19.58 17.59 7.99
N PRO A 87 20.39 17.82 6.93
CA PRO A 87 21.78 17.33 6.85
C PRO A 87 22.65 17.69 8.06
N ASN A 88 22.43 18.88 8.61
CA ASN A 88 23.21 19.36 9.77
C ASN A 88 22.88 18.64 11.09
N SER A 89 21.78 17.87 11.12
CA SER A 89 21.39 17.08 12.29
C SER A 89 22.16 15.75 12.40
N VAL A 90 22.89 15.35 11.37
CA VAL A 90 23.68 14.11 11.37
C VAL A 90 24.95 14.31 12.20
N LYS A 91 25.11 13.50 13.25
CA LYS A 91 26.29 13.58 14.12
C LYS A 91 27.57 13.23 13.36
N GLY A 92 28.70 13.86 13.73
CA GLY A 92 29.94 13.78 12.99
C GLY A 92 30.54 12.38 12.80
N ASN A 93 30.21 11.41 13.66
CA ASN A 93 30.69 10.03 13.55
C ASN A 93 29.82 9.14 12.62
N VAL A 94 28.61 9.57 12.26
CA VAL A 94 27.70 8.75 11.46
C VAL A 94 28.18 8.61 10.02
N TYR A 95 28.49 9.71 9.35
CA TYR A 95 28.96 9.66 7.97
C TYR A 95 30.29 8.89 7.79
N PRO A 96 31.36 9.14 8.55
CA PRO A 96 32.62 8.45 8.33
C PRO A 96 32.59 6.97 8.72
N LYS A 97 31.79 6.58 9.71
CA LYS A 97 31.82 5.21 10.27
C LYS A 97 30.61 4.35 9.94
N GLN A 98 29.42 4.93 9.69
CA GLN A 98 28.18 4.15 9.68
C GLN A 98 27.38 4.31 8.38
N ARG A 99 27.95 5.01 7.39
CA ARG A 99 27.28 5.22 6.10
C ARG A 99 27.18 3.96 5.27
N LEU A 100 26.12 3.88 4.49
CA LEU A 100 25.95 2.92 3.42
C LEU A 100 26.11 1.43 3.85
N PRO A 101 25.51 1.00 4.98
CA PRO A 101 25.45 -0.43 5.25
C PRO A 101 24.67 -1.10 4.12
N THR A 102 25.27 -2.11 3.49
CA THR A 102 24.71 -2.75 2.29
C THR A 102 24.54 -4.24 2.53
N ILE A 103 23.35 -4.79 2.19
CA ILE A 103 23.09 -6.23 2.16
C ILE A 103 22.62 -6.58 0.76
N LYS A 104 23.34 -7.49 0.08
CA LYS A 104 23.01 -7.82 -1.31
C LYS A 104 23.26 -9.28 -1.68
N ASN A 105 22.49 -9.71 -2.70
CA ASN A 105 22.69 -10.98 -3.39
C ASN A 105 22.69 -12.21 -2.45
N ILE A 106 21.85 -12.22 -1.43
CA ILE A 106 21.82 -13.27 -0.40
C ILE A 106 20.40 -13.75 -0.13
N GLU A 107 20.24 -15.06 0.10
CA GLU A 107 19.00 -15.63 0.61
C GLU A 107 19.03 -15.68 2.14
N ILE A 108 17.91 -15.29 2.77
CA ILE A 108 17.66 -15.46 4.21
C ILE A 108 16.39 -16.31 4.36
N GLU A 109 16.53 -17.45 5.01
CA GLU A 109 15.43 -18.37 5.27
C GLU A 109 15.24 -18.55 6.79
N GLY A 110 13.99 -18.39 7.26
CA GLY A 110 13.62 -18.67 8.64
C GLY A 110 13.28 -20.15 8.83
N ALA A 111 13.80 -20.75 9.89
CA ALA A 111 13.48 -22.11 10.33
C ALA A 111 13.01 -22.14 11.81
N HIS A 112 12.67 -20.99 12.38
CA HIS A 112 12.08 -20.84 13.71
C HIS A 112 10.86 -19.94 13.61
N ALA A 113 9.84 -20.18 14.43
CA ALA A 113 8.58 -19.42 14.36
C ALA A 113 8.76 -17.90 14.61
N GLU A 114 9.78 -17.52 15.37
CA GLU A 114 10.12 -16.13 15.68
C GLU A 114 11.37 -15.63 14.92
N ALA A 115 11.83 -16.36 13.90
CA ALA A 115 12.91 -15.90 13.04
C ALA A 115 12.42 -14.73 12.19
N ASP A 116 13.15 -13.62 12.16
CA ASP A 116 12.96 -12.50 11.24
C ASP A 116 14.12 -12.46 10.22
N GLY A 117 13.90 -11.77 9.11
CA GLY A 117 14.95 -11.59 8.12
C GLY A 117 16.00 -10.57 8.57
N ILE A 118 15.71 -9.28 8.38
CA ILE A 118 16.66 -8.19 8.66
C ILE A 118 15.99 -7.12 9.53
N GLU A 119 16.71 -6.63 10.52
CA GLU A 119 16.27 -5.48 11.33
C GLU A 119 17.28 -4.33 11.25
N MET A 120 16.77 -3.11 11.04
CA MET A 120 17.57 -1.88 10.94
C MET A 120 17.17 -0.90 12.04
N ILE A 121 18.16 -0.48 12.83
CA ILE A 121 17.97 0.40 13.98
C ILE A 121 18.91 1.60 13.88
N GLN A 122 18.38 2.82 13.77
CA GLN A 122 19.16 4.07 13.74
C GLN A 122 20.25 4.14 12.66
N THR A 123 19.94 3.61 11.48
CA THR A 123 20.89 3.55 10.36
C THR A 123 20.74 4.72 9.39
N LEU A 124 21.80 4.96 8.60
CA LEU A 124 21.86 5.97 7.56
C LEU A 124 22.31 5.37 6.23
N GLN A 125 21.58 5.68 5.15
CA GLN A 125 21.92 5.26 3.77
C GLN A 125 21.99 3.74 3.58
N SER A 126 21.12 2.99 4.25
CA SER A 126 21.06 1.53 4.13
C SER A 126 20.58 1.09 2.75
N VAL A 127 21.21 0.06 2.19
CA VAL A 127 20.89 -0.49 0.88
C VAL A 127 20.63 -1.99 0.98
N PHE A 128 19.48 -2.42 0.46
CA PHE A 128 19.12 -3.82 0.23
C PHE A 128 18.94 -4.03 -1.27
N GLU A 129 19.68 -4.93 -1.85
CA GLU A 129 19.66 -5.17 -3.29
C GLU A 129 19.76 -6.66 -3.61
N GLY A 130 18.80 -7.18 -4.36
CA GLY A 130 18.82 -8.60 -4.78
C GLY A 130 18.77 -9.58 -3.61
N VAL A 131 18.08 -9.23 -2.51
CA VAL A 131 17.92 -10.07 -1.32
C VAL A 131 16.64 -10.88 -1.45
N LEU A 132 16.74 -12.19 -1.16
CA LEU A 132 15.60 -13.07 -1.05
C LEU A 132 15.34 -13.38 0.42
N ILE A 133 14.14 -13.10 0.93
CA ILE A 133 13.75 -13.40 2.33
C ILE A 133 12.45 -14.20 2.33
N ARG A 134 12.47 -15.36 2.98
CA ARG A 134 11.31 -16.22 3.06
C ARG A 134 11.22 -17.04 4.35
N ARG A 135 10.02 -17.53 4.66
CA ARG A 135 9.73 -18.38 5.83
C ARG A 135 10.12 -17.76 7.17
N CYS A 136 10.38 -16.48 7.20
CA CYS A 136 10.57 -15.70 8.42
C CYS A 136 9.21 -15.29 9.01
N ARG A 137 9.22 -14.76 10.23
CA ARG A 137 8.08 -14.02 10.77
C ARG A 137 7.95 -12.69 9.99
N HIS A 138 8.91 -11.80 10.07
CA HIS A 138 8.97 -10.57 9.26
C HIS A 138 10.16 -10.61 8.29
N GLY A 139 9.97 -10.03 7.10
CA GLY A 139 11.05 -9.96 6.12
C GLY A 139 12.08 -8.87 6.48
N ILE A 140 11.76 -7.61 6.25
CA ILE A 140 12.60 -6.46 6.61
C ILE A 140 11.85 -5.59 7.61
N ARG A 141 12.46 -5.29 8.75
CA ARG A 141 11.90 -4.45 9.79
C ARG A 141 12.79 -3.24 10.06
N LEU A 142 12.20 -2.04 10.02
CA LEU A 142 12.87 -0.78 10.36
C LEU A 142 12.23 -0.20 11.61
N THR A 143 13.06 0.14 12.61
CA THR A 143 12.60 0.66 13.90
C THR A 143 13.37 1.90 14.34
N LYS A 144 12.84 2.63 15.29
CA LYS A 144 13.40 3.85 15.89
C LYS A 144 13.64 4.96 14.86
N ARG A 145 14.86 5.14 14.39
CA ARG A 145 15.22 6.20 13.44
C ARG A 145 16.07 5.65 12.32
N ASN A 146 15.63 5.84 11.07
CA ASN A 146 16.41 5.50 9.89
C ASN A 146 16.32 6.64 8.86
N ARG A 147 17.28 6.70 7.94
CA ARG A 147 17.31 7.73 6.91
C ARG A 147 17.95 7.25 5.62
N ASN A 148 17.41 7.71 4.47
CA ASN A 148 17.94 7.41 3.13
C ASN A 148 18.05 5.89 2.88
N VAL A 149 16.96 5.15 3.05
CA VAL A 149 16.92 3.70 2.88
C VAL A 149 16.53 3.34 1.45
N LEU A 150 17.24 2.41 0.84
CA LEU A 150 16.93 1.85 -0.48
C LEU A 150 16.66 0.34 -0.34
N ILE A 151 15.49 -0.11 -0.80
CA ILE A 151 15.12 -1.53 -0.90
C ILE A 151 14.76 -1.78 -2.36
N SER A 152 15.58 -2.56 -3.06
CA SER A 152 15.39 -2.75 -4.50
C SER A 152 15.73 -4.15 -4.99
N HIS A 153 15.04 -4.61 -6.03
CA HIS A 153 15.26 -5.91 -6.68
C HIS A 153 15.23 -7.09 -5.69
N CYS A 154 14.42 -6.97 -4.62
CA CYS A 154 14.30 -7.98 -3.59
C CYS A 154 13.09 -8.89 -3.82
N HIS A 155 13.19 -10.14 -3.38
CA HIS A 155 12.08 -11.07 -3.28
C HIS A 155 11.78 -11.33 -1.80
N ILE A 156 10.60 -10.90 -1.33
CA ILE A 156 10.20 -11.02 0.08
C ILE A 156 8.86 -11.74 0.12
N TYR A 157 8.88 -13.04 0.40
CA TYR A 157 7.66 -13.84 0.28
C TYR A 157 7.58 -15.00 1.28
N ASP A 158 6.37 -15.55 1.43
CA ASP A 158 6.07 -16.71 2.28
C ASP A 158 6.52 -16.52 3.74
N ASN A 159 6.39 -15.27 4.25
CA ASN A 159 6.64 -14.97 5.65
C ASN A 159 5.34 -15.07 6.47
N THR A 160 5.44 -15.50 7.73
CA THR A 160 4.27 -15.67 8.60
C THR A 160 3.71 -14.35 9.14
N GLY A 161 4.44 -13.28 9.02
CA GLY A 161 4.08 -11.91 9.40
C GLY A 161 4.07 -10.97 8.19
N ILE A 162 4.81 -9.90 8.27
CA ILE A 162 4.82 -8.77 7.33
C ILE A 162 6.06 -8.83 6.43
N GLY A 163 5.90 -8.52 5.15
CA GLY A 163 7.02 -8.47 4.21
C GLY A 163 8.01 -7.36 4.55
N ILE A 164 7.59 -6.09 4.49
CA ILE A 164 8.39 -4.93 4.89
C ILE A 164 7.62 -4.17 5.97
N PHE A 165 8.20 -4.06 7.15
CA PHE A 165 7.56 -3.47 8.32
C PHE A 165 8.29 -2.20 8.78
N LEU A 166 7.64 -1.05 8.62
CA LEU A 166 8.06 0.23 9.19
C LEU A 166 7.36 0.39 10.54
N ASP A 167 8.03 -0.07 11.58
CA ASP A 167 7.45 -0.28 12.91
C ASP A 167 7.96 0.77 13.90
N HIS A 168 7.08 1.71 14.30
CA HIS A 168 7.41 2.80 15.23
C HIS A 168 8.73 3.49 14.83
N VAL A 169 8.89 3.74 13.53
CA VAL A 169 10.11 4.33 12.97
C VAL A 169 9.89 5.78 12.58
N SER A 170 10.82 6.65 12.97
CA SER A 170 10.94 7.96 12.36
C SER A 170 11.91 7.86 11.18
N LEU A 171 11.41 8.08 9.96
CA LEU A 171 12.17 7.83 8.74
C LEU A 171 11.97 8.94 7.71
N HIS A 172 13.09 9.40 7.13
CA HIS A 172 13.08 10.30 5.99
C HIS A 172 13.78 9.65 4.79
N GLN A 173 13.15 9.73 3.64
CA GLN A 173 13.66 9.27 2.35
C GLN A 173 13.88 7.76 2.31
N ILE A 174 12.86 7.05 1.87
CA ILE A 174 12.91 5.62 1.61
C ILE A 174 12.32 5.31 0.23
N ASN A 175 13.01 4.49 -0.53
CA ASN A 175 12.52 3.95 -1.79
C ASN A 175 12.40 2.43 -1.67
N ILE A 176 11.21 1.90 -2.01
CA ILE A 176 10.94 0.48 -2.19
C ILE A 176 10.61 0.31 -3.67
N ALA A 177 11.51 -0.30 -4.43
CA ALA A 177 11.41 -0.29 -5.89
C ALA A 177 11.81 -1.61 -6.54
N SER A 178 11.09 -2.00 -7.58
CA SER A 178 11.40 -3.19 -8.39
C SER A 178 11.52 -4.47 -7.56
N CYS A 179 10.66 -4.62 -6.56
CA CYS A 179 10.61 -5.78 -5.67
C CYS A 179 9.38 -6.66 -5.97
N HIS A 180 9.50 -7.95 -5.67
CA HIS A 180 8.36 -8.87 -5.52
C HIS A 180 8.10 -9.09 -4.03
N ILE A 181 6.91 -8.69 -3.57
CA ILE A 181 6.51 -8.79 -2.17
C ILE A 181 5.20 -9.57 -2.13
N SER A 182 5.24 -10.86 -1.79
CA SER A 182 4.08 -11.74 -1.98
C SER A 182 3.95 -12.81 -0.91
N TYR A 183 2.72 -13.28 -0.70
CA TYR A 183 2.41 -14.38 0.22
C TYR A 183 2.87 -14.17 1.67
N ASN A 184 2.99 -12.91 2.13
CA ASN A 184 3.20 -12.62 3.55
C ASN A 184 1.84 -12.57 4.26
N ARG A 185 1.69 -13.24 5.41
CA ARG A 185 0.35 -13.47 5.99
C ARG A 185 -0.31 -12.23 6.58
N LEU A 186 0.47 -11.27 7.08
CA LEU A 186 -0.04 -10.08 7.76
C LEU A 186 0.11 -8.78 6.97
N GLY A 187 0.48 -8.87 5.68
CA GLY A 187 0.59 -7.74 4.77
C GLY A 187 1.92 -7.66 4.04
N GLY A 188 1.93 -6.97 2.89
CA GLY A 188 3.13 -6.78 2.09
C GLY A 188 4.03 -5.69 2.67
N ILE A 189 3.55 -4.46 2.69
CA ILE A 189 4.21 -3.29 3.30
C ILE A 189 3.30 -2.73 4.38
N ARG A 190 3.80 -2.62 5.61
CA ARG A 190 3.02 -2.13 6.74
C ARG A 190 3.75 -1.02 7.46
N ILE A 191 3.02 0.05 7.80
CA ILE A 191 3.52 1.24 8.50
C ILE A 191 2.62 1.48 9.70
N GLU A 192 3.15 1.39 10.91
CA GLU A 192 2.42 1.59 12.16
C GLU A 192 3.22 2.44 13.14
N GLY A 193 2.55 3.28 13.91
CA GLY A 193 3.15 4.09 14.97
C GLY A 193 4.31 4.97 14.50
N SER A 194 4.38 5.30 13.20
CA SER A 194 5.59 5.81 12.55
C SER A 194 5.46 7.26 12.10
N GLU A 195 6.60 7.92 11.99
CA GLU A 195 6.72 9.25 11.39
C GLU A 195 7.54 9.16 10.09
N ILE A 196 6.84 9.16 8.93
CA ILE A 196 7.46 8.92 7.62
C ILE A 196 7.33 10.16 6.73
N ARG A 197 8.42 10.49 6.01
CA ARG A 197 8.46 11.52 4.97
C ARG A 197 9.24 11.00 3.75
N ASN A 198 8.80 11.42 2.57
CA ASN A 198 9.46 11.09 1.29
C ASN A 198 9.58 9.57 1.08
N LEU A 199 8.45 8.83 1.16
CA LEU A 199 8.40 7.40 0.82
C LEU A 199 7.97 7.24 -0.65
N GLN A 200 8.71 6.40 -1.38
CA GLN A 200 8.35 5.97 -2.72
C GLN A 200 8.20 4.46 -2.77
N ILE A 201 7.05 3.99 -3.24
CA ILE A 201 6.74 2.59 -3.52
C ILE A 201 6.47 2.50 -5.01
N THR A 202 7.45 2.04 -5.79
CA THR A 202 7.39 2.19 -7.26
C THR A 202 7.88 0.95 -8.01
N GLY A 203 7.11 0.55 -9.04
CA GLY A 203 7.52 -0.54 -9.93
C GLY A 203 7.60 -1.91 -9.26
N ASN A 204 6.82 -2.13 -8.22
CA ASN A 204 6.80 -3.39 -7.48
C ASN A 204 5.62 -4.27 -7.94
N ASP A 205 5.77 -5.56 -7.69
CA ASP A 205 4.73 -6.56 -7.71
C ASP A 205 4.40 -6.92 -6.26
N ILE A 206 3.19 -6.55 -5.78
CA ILE A 206 2.77 -6.71 -4.38
C ILE A 206 1.49 -7.52 -4.37
N GLU A 207 1.59 -8.82 -4.06
CA GLU A 207 0.49 -9.74 -4.32
C GLU A 207 0.26 -10.75 -3.18
N TYR A 208 -1.03 -11.02 -2.92
CA TYR A 208 -1.47 -12.12 -2.06
C TYR A 208 -0.93 -12.08 -0.63
N ASN A 209 -0.68 -10.89 -0.11
CA ASN A 209 -0.15 -10.69 1.25
C ASN A 209 -1.29 -10.67 2.28
N ASN A 210 -1.97 -11.80 2.43
CA ASN A 210 -3.11 -11.92 3.34
C ASN A 210 -3.38 -13.38 3.76
N HIS A 211 -4.17 -13.55 4.82
CA HIS A 211 -4.55 -14.87 5.34
C HIS A 211 -5.31 -15.73 4.34
N ALA A 212 -6.15 -15.15 3.48
CA ALA A 212 -6.94 -15.92 2.53
C ALA A 212 -6.07 -16.68 1.53
N ALA A 213 -4.97 -16.08 1.07
CA ALA A 213 -3.99 -16.73 0.20
C ALA A 213 -3.34 -17.94 0.88
N HIS A 214 -3.18 -17.90 2.19
CA HIS A 214 -2.63 -19.00 3.02
C HIS A 214 -3.68 -19.97 3.56
N LYS A 215 -4.98 -19.73 3.29
CA LYS A 215 -6.10 -20.53 3.80
C LYS A 215 -6.13 -20.65 5.34
N THR A 216 -5.74 -19.59 6.02
CA THR A 216 -5.80 -19.45 7.49
C THR A 216 -6.98 -18.58 7.89
N GLU A 217 -7.21 -18.40 9.20
CA GLU A 217 -8.26 -17.53 9.72
C GLU A 217 -8.11 -16.11 9.18
N PRO A 218 -9.19 -15.49 8.71
CA PRO A 218 -9.13 -14.17 8.10
C PRO A 218 -8.86 -13.09 9.14
N GLU A 219 -7.88 -12.24 8.87
CA GLU A 219 -7.66 -10.97 9.57
C GLU A 219 -7.70 -9.83 8.56
N PRO A 220 -8.15 -8.63 8.96
CA PRO A 220 -8.06 -7.46 8.11
C PRO A 220 -6.61 -7.17 7.73
N THR A 221 -6.27 -7.35 6.47
CA THR A 221 -4.93 -7.13 5.93
C THR A 221 -4.96 -6.21 4.72
N ALA A 222 -3.81 -5.68 4.36
CA ALA A 222 -3.65 -4.96 3.10
C ALA A 222 -2.29 -5.29 2.46
N GLU A 223 -2.23 -5.19 1.15
CA GLU A 223 -0.96 -5.26 0.42
C GLU A 223 -0.05 -4.10 0.84
N ILE A 224 -0.61 -2.88 0.95
CA ILE A 224 0.03 -1.71 1.55
C ILE A 224 -0.90 -1.17 2.65
N TYR A 225 -0.45 -1.23 3.89
CA TYR A 225 -1.21 -0.77 5.05
C TYR A 225 -0.50 0.35 5.79
N VAL A 226 -1.19 1.46 6.00
CA VAL A 226 -0.71 2.60 6.78
C VAL A 226 -1.68 2.89 7.89
N ASP A 227 -1.23 2.81 9.12
CA ASP A 227 -2.00 3.16 10.32
C ASP A 227 -1.32 4.30 11.08
N THR A 228 -1.99 5.44 11.14
CA THR A 228 -1.56 6.62 11.89
C THR A 228 -2.52 6.95 13.04
N THR A 229 -3.28 5.96 13.50
CA THR A 229 -4.22 6.16 14.62
C THR A 229 -3.51 6.35 15.95
N GLU A 230 -2.29 5.87 16.08
CA GLU A 230 -1.48 6.06 17.29
C GLU A 230 -1.03 7.52 17.44
N PRO A 231 -1.13 8.11 18.63
CA PRO A 231 -0.70 9.48 18.89
C PRO A 231 0.78 9.71 18.53
N GLY A 232 1.06 10.73 17.73
CA GLY A 232 2.40 11.06 17.29
C GLY A 232 2.78 10.49 15.92
N SER A 233 2.02 9.53 15.40
CA SER A 233 2.19 9.02 14.04
C SER A 233 1.90 10.08 12.99
N SER A 234 2.65 10.06 11.89
CA SER A 234 2.44 10.98 10.77
C SER A 234 3.13 10.44 9.51
N VAL A 235 2.37 10.17 8.47
CA VAL A 235 2.89 9.63 7.20
C VAL A 235 2.49 10.55 6.06
N ASN A 236 3.46 11.24 5.47
CA ASN A 236 3.22 12.25 4.42
C ASN A 236 4.30 12.20 3.34
N GLU A 237 4.05 12.89 2.23
CA GLU A 237 4.97 12.97 1.09
C GLU A 237 5.23 11.60 0.46
N ILE A 238 4.14 10.92 0.10
CA ILE A 238 4.19 9.52 -0.34
C ILE A 238 3.81 9.41 -1.81
N THR A 239 4.57 8.62 -2.53
CA THR A 239 4.24 8.20 -3.90
C THR A 239 4.08 6.68 -3.95
N ILE A 240 2.92 6.22 -4.46
CA ILE A 240 2.67 4.83 -4.82
C ILE A 240 2.41 4.82 -6.33
N ALA A 241 3.38 4.33 -7.11
CA ALA A 241 3.31 4.48 -8.56
C ALA A 241 3.79 3.26 -9.34
N SER A 242 3.11 2.98 -10.44
CA SER A 242 3.53 1.94 -11.41
C SER A 242 3.70 0.55 -10.78
N ASN A 243 2.90 0.22 -9.76
CA ASN A 243 2.90 -1.11 -9.15
C ASN A 243 1.76 -1.96 -9.70
N THR A 244 1.94 -3.28 -9.68
CA THR A 244 0.85 -4.25 -9.71
C THR A 244 0.53 -4.62 -8.26
N ILE A 245 -0.73 -4.41 -7.85
CA ILE A 245 -1.17 -4.66 -6.46
C ILE A 245 -2.46 -5.47 -6.54
N GLN A 246 -2.42 -6.73 -6.13
CA GLN A 246 -3.60 -7.58 -6.18
C GLN A 246 -3.62 -8.60 -5.04
N ALA A 247 -4.80 -9.09 -4.72
CA ALA A 247 -4.97 -10.03 -3.63
C ALA A 247 -6.02 -11.10 -3.93
N THR A 248 -6.06 -12.14 -3.11
CA THR A 248 -7.26 -12.96 -2.95
C THR A 248 -8.20 -12.21 -2.02
N SER A 249 -9.46 -11.99 -2.46
CA SER A 249 -10.46 -11.32 -1.64
C SER A 249 -10.58 -11.98 -0.26
N SER A 250 -10.50 -11.18 0.77
CA SER A 250 -10.61 -11.59 2.16
C SER A 250 -11.54 -10.62 2.91
N PRO A 251 -12.25 -11.09 3.95
CA PRO A 251 -13.14 -10.21 4.74
C PRO A 251 -12.39 -8.97 5.24
N ASP A 252 -12.97 -7.79 4.99
CA ASP A 252 -12.37 -6.48 5.30
C ASP A 252 -10.94 -6.26 4.76
N GLY A 253 -10.53 -7.01 3.74
CA GLY A 253 -9.22 -6.87 3.09
C GLY A 253 -9.12 -5.66 2.18
N CYS A 254 -7.90 -5.14 2.01
CA CYS A 254 -7.60 -4.05 1.07
C CYS A 254 -6.35 -4.33 0.25
N ASN A 255 -6.23 -3.68 -0.91
CA ASN A 255 -4.93 -3.56 -1.57
C ASN A 255 -4.14 -2.38 -1.00
N ILE A 256 -4.75 -1.21 -0.91
CA ILE A 256 -4.15 -0.04 -0.24
C ILE A 256 -5.12 0.42 0.85
N ARG A 257 -4.68 0.40 2.09
CA ARG A 257 -5.43 0.92 3.23
C ARG A 257 -4.63 2.01 3.92
N ILE A 258 -5.23 3.20 4.04
CA ILE A 258 -4.69 4.30 4.82
C ILE A 258 -5.72 4.67 5.89
N ARG A 259 -5.31 4.65 7.13
CA ARG A 259 -6.20 4.84 8.27
C ARG A 259 -5.64 5.84 9.26
N GLU A 260 -6.50 6.80 9.67
CA GLU A 260 -6.22 7.73 10.77
C GLU A 260 -7.34 7.70 11.81
N ALA A 261 -7.05 8.14 13.03
CA ALA A 261 -8.05 8.28 14.07
C ALA A 261 -9.14 9.29 13.67
N ALA A 262 -10.39 8.91 13.85
CA ALA A 262 -11.52 9.81 13.64
C ALA A 262 -11.41 11.05 14.55
N GLY A 263 -11.56 12.24 13.94
CA GLY A 263 -11.50 13.51 14.68
C GLY A 263 -10.35 14.44 14.28
N GLY A 264 -9.52 14.02 13.36
CA GLY A 264 -8.61 14.87 12.62
C GLY A 264 -7.64 15.69 13.47
N SER A 265 -6.52 15.09 13.84
CA SER A 265 -5.40 15.89 14.31
C SER A 265 -4.81 16.73 13.16
N ALA A 266 -4.01 17.75 13.46
CA ALA A 266 -3.24 18.49 12.47
C ALA A 266 -2.19 17.63 11.71
N ARG A 267 -2.15 16.34 11.99
CA ARG A 267 -1.21 15.35 11.43
C ARG A 267 -1.88 14.27 10.60
N GLN A 268 -3.00 14.56 9.95
CA GLN A 268 -3.68 13.63 9.06
C GLN A 268 -2.74 13.11 7.96
N PRO A 269 -2.87 11.85 7.52
CA PRO A 269 -2.20 11.36 6.32
C PRO A 269 -2.49 12.29 5.14
N GLY A 270 -1.46 12.74 4.44
CA GLY A 270 -1.62 13.69 3.36
C GLY A 270 -0.39 13.84 2.48
N LEU A 271 -0.52 14.64 1.42
CA LEU A 271 0.49 14.80 0.38
C LEU A 271 0.83 13.46 -0.29
N TRP A 272 -0.23 12.73 -0.69
CA TRP A 272 -0.10 11.43 -1.33
C TRP A 272 -0.39 11.51 -2.82
N SER A 273 0.42 10.79 -3.59
CA SER A 273 0.18 10.53 -5.00
C SER A 273 0.08 9.02 -5.24
N ILE A 274 -1.10 8.55 -5.67
CA ILE A 274 -1.34 7.16 -6.05
C ILE A 274 -1.62 7.15 -7.55
N THR A 275 -0.64 6.72 -8.36
CA THR A 275 -0.72 6.95 -9.80
C THR A 275 -0.17 5.81 -10.65
N GLY A 276 -0.84 5.53 -11.77
CA GLY A 276 -0.34 4.56 -12.77
C GLY A 276 -0.24 3.12 -12.26
N ASN A 277 -1.00 2.74 -11.23
CA ASN A 277 -0.99 1.38 -10.72
C ASN A 277 -2.08 0.50 -11.36
N ILE A 278 -1.86 -0.79 -11.36
CA ILE A 278 -2.86 -1.82 -11.62
C ILE A 278 -3.25 -2.42 -10.28
N ILE A 279 -4.54 -2.28 -9.89
CA ILE A 279 -5.00 -2.65 -8.53
C ILE A 279 -6.27 -3.48 -8.64
N GLY A 280 -6.34 -4.64 -7.98
CA GLY A 280 -7.56 -5.44 -8.09
C GLY A 280 -7.71 -6.64 -7.17
N SER A 281 -8.90 -7.21 -7.25
CA SER A 281 -9.29 -8.52 -6.70
C SER A 281 -9.33 -8.61 -5.18
N GLN A 282 -9.59 -7.49 -4.46
CA GLN A 282 -9.75 -7.50 -3.01
C GLN A 282 -11.17 -7.06 -2.60
N GLU A 283 -11.52 -7.20 -1.34
CA GLU A 283 -12.80 -6.72 -0.79
C GLU A 283 -12.97 -5.21 -1.04
N ASN A 284 -12.00 -4.40 -0.62
CA ASN A 284 -11.84 -3.03 -1.05
C ASN A 284 -10.48 -2.85 -1.72
N ASN A 285 -10.44 -2.30 -2.94
CA ASN A 285 -9.14 -2.14 -3.59
C ASN A 285 -8.34 -0.99 -2.96
N ILE A 286 -8.97 0.16 -2.75
CA ILE A 286 -8.38 1.29 -2.02
C ILE A 286 -9.35 1.75 -0.95
N HIS A 287 -8.91 1.84 0.29
CA HIS A 287 -9.69 2.36 1.40
C HIS A 287 -8.94 3.49 2.12
N LEU A 288 -9.48 4.69 2.05
CA LEU A 288 -8.93 5.90 2.67
C LEU A 288 -9.85 6.34 3.81
N THR A 289 -9.32 6.44 5.03
CA THR A 289 -10.06 6.93 6.20
C THR A 289 -9.32 8.08 6.86
N GLY A 290 -9.97 9.22 7.04
CA GLY A 290 -9.38 10.40 7.68
C GLY A 290 -8.29 11.11 6.85
N CYS A 291 -8.21 10.84 5.55
CA CYS A 291 -7.13 11.32 4.71
C CYS A 291 -7.31 12.78 4.26
N TYR A 292 -6.20 13.43 4.00
CA TYR A 292 -6.14 14.81 3.54
C TYR A 292 -5.07 14.98 2.46
N GLY A 293 -5.43 15.67 1.35
CA GLY A 293 -4.46 16.00 0.31
C GLY A 293 -3.95 14.79 -0.49
N VAL A 294 -4.87 13.91 -0.95
CA VAL A 294 -4.55 12.72 -1.74
C VAL A 294 -4.95 12.92 -3.19
N SER A 295 -4.05 12.58 -4.11
CA SER A 295 -4.32 12.52 -5.55
C SER A 295 -4.26 11.07 -6.03
N LEU A 296 -5.36 10.60 -6.65
CA LEU A 296 -5.45 9.31 -7.33
C LEU A 296 -5.64 9.53 -8.81
N SER A 297 -4.69 9.13 -9.65
CA SER A 297 -4.79 9.40 -11.10
C SER A 297 -4.15 8.33 -11.96
N GLY A 298 -4.75 8.06 -13.12
CA GLY A 298 -4.18 7.13 -14.11
C GLY A 298 -4.07 5.69 -13.66
N ASN A 299 -4.82 5.27 -12.63
CA ASN A 299 -4.82 3.88 -12.18
C ASN A 299 -5.86 3.05 -12.95
N CYS A 300 -5.55 1.79 -13.17
CA CYS A 300 -6.50 0.77 -13.60
C CYS A 300 -6.91 -0.05 -12.38
N ILE A 301 -8.13 0.16 -11.89
CA ILE A 301 -8.65 -0.46 -10.66
C ILE A 301 -9.79 -1.40 -11.05
N TYR A 302 -9.67 -2.68 -10.72
CA TYR A 302 -10.61 -3.68 -11.22
C TYR A 302 -11.08 -4.65 -10.14
N SER A 303 -12.28 -5.14 -10.31
CA SER A 303 -12.91 -6.18 -9.48
C SER A 303 -12.74 -6.01 -7.98
N CYS A 304 -13.85 -5.85 -7.29
CA CYS A 304 -13.88 -5.74 -5.83
C CYS A 304 -15.00 -6.59 -5.25
N GLY A 305 -14.86 -7.03 -4.02
CA GLY A 305 -15.93 -7.65 -3.26
C GLY A 305 -16.99 -6.62 -2.83
N SER A 306 -16.53 -5.45 -2.40
CA SER A 306 -17.36 -4.33 -1.97
C SER A 306 -17.15 -3.08 -2.83
N ARG A 307 -15.98 -2.43 -2.77
CA ARG A 307 -15.71 -1.18 -3.50
C ARG A 307 -14.31 -1.16 -4.12
N ASN A 308 -14.21 -0.64 -5.35
CA ASN A 308 -12.90 -0.33 -5.92
C ASN A 308 -12.21 0.81 -5.17
N LEU A 309 -12.98 1.79 -4.73
CA LEU A 309 -12.49 2.90 -3.93
C LEU A 309 -13.52 3.25 -2.85
N LEU A 310 -13.12 3.18 -1.60
CA LEU A 310 -13.88 3.61 -0.44
C LEU A 310 -13.14 4.77 0.24
N ILE A 311 -13.84 5.89 0.42
CA ILE A 311 -13.30 7.09 1.08
C ILE A 311 -14.22 7.49 2.21
N GLU A 312 -13.68 7.62 3.41
CA GLU A 312 -14.45 7.97 4.60
C GLU A 312 -13.75 9.09 5.39
N ASP A 313 -14.53 10.02 5.93
CA ASP A 313 -14.08 11.06 6.85
C ASP A 313 -12.87 11.87 6.33
N SER A 314 -12.79 12.05 5.00
CA SER A 314 -11.63 12.58 4.29
C SER A 314 -11.93 13.91 3.60
N ARG A 315 -10.86 14.64 3.24
CA ARG A 315 -11.01 15.94 2.56
C ARG A 315 -9.87 16.25 1.59
N GLN A 316 -10.14 17.13 0.62
CA GLN A 316 -9.17 17.52 -0.44
C GLN A 316 -8.61 16.30 -1.18
N ILE A 317 -9.50 15.48 -1.71
CA ILE A 317 -9.17 14.29 -2.48
C ILE A 317 -9.44 14.55 -3.96
N ASN A 318 -8.44 14.32 -4.79
CA ASN A 318 -8.56 14.40 -6.24
C ASN A 318 -8.56 13.00 -6.85
N ILE A 319 -9.63 12.64 -7.56
CA ILE A 319 -9.80 11.36 -8.26
C ILE A 319 -9.89 11.68 -9.74
N GLY A 320 -8.79 11.53 -10.48
CA GLY A 320 -8.69 11.95 -11.88
C GLY A 320 -8.25 10.84 -12.83
N THR A 321 -8.95 10.71 -13.96
CA THR A 321 -8.56 9.83 -15.08
C THR A 321 -8.28 8.36 -14.71
N ASN A 322 -8.97 7.83 -13.70
CA ASN A 322 -8.90 6.41 -13.36
C ASN A 322 -9.92 5.58 -14.14
N THR A 323 -9.59 4.32 -14.38
CA THR A 323 -10.52 3.32 -14.87
C THR A 323 -10.92 2.41 -13.71
N PHE A 324 -12.22 2.34 -13.44
CA PHE A 324 -12.82 1.40 -12.50
C PHE A 324 -13.67 0.42 -13.27
N ARG A 325 -13.35 -0.87 -13.22
CA ARG A 325 -14.06 -1.85 -14.01
C ARG A 325 -14.21 -3.18 -13.32
N ARG A 326 -15.13 -3.96 -13.79
CA ARG A 326 -15.27 -5.36 -13.46
C ARG A 326 -14.42 -6.21 -14.40
N HIS A 327 -13.69 -7.17 -13.88
CA HIS A 327 -12.88 -8.10 -14.67
C HIS A 327 -13.31 -9.56 -14.48
N THR A 328 -13.87 -9.90 -13.32
CA THR A 328 -14.36 -11.25 -13.03
C THR A 328 -15.87 -11.24 -12.81
N PRO A 329 -16.60 -12.29 -13.24
CA PRO A 329 -18.06 -12.31 -13.16
C PRO A 329 -18.63 -12.32 -11.72
N ARG A 330 -17.82 -12.72 -10.74
CA ARG A 330 -18.24 -12.88 -9.34
C ARG A 330 -17.96 -11.66 -8.47
N MET A 331 -17.23 -10.70 -8.97
CA MET A 331 -16.88 -9.48 -8.23
C MET A 331 -17.55 -8.26 -8.86
N GLY A 332 -17.65 -7.18 -8.12
CA GLY A 332 -18.26 -5.94 -8.53
C GLY A 332 -17.28 -4.85 -8.94
N THR A 333 -17.83 -3.65 -9.04
CA THR A 333 -17.10 -2.39 -9.21
C THR A 333 -17.86 -1.29 -8.48
N GLY A 334 -17.23 -0.16 -8.22
CA GLY A 334 -17.87 1.03 -7.68
C GLY A 334 -16.97 1.88 -6.80
N VAL A 335 -17.37 3.12 -6.66
CA VAL A 335 -16.73 4.13 -5.81
C VAL A 335 -17.73 4.59 -4.75
N ARG A 336 -17.31 4.64 -3.50
CA ARG A 336 -18.13 5.16 -2.41
C ARG A 336 -17.38 6.20 -1.60
N ILE A 337 -18.02 7.35 -1.35
CA ILE A 337 -17.47 8.46 -0.59
C ILE A 337 -18.46 8.80 0.53
N VAL A 338 -17.99 8.78 1.77
CA VAL A 338 -18.85 8.93 2.94
C VAL A 338 -18.25 9.99 3.88
N ARG A 339 -19.11 10.88 4.43
CA ARG A 339 -18.74 11.92 5.40
C ARG A 339 -17.50 12.73 5.01
N SER A 340 -17.35 12.98 3.72
CA SER A 340 -16.14 13.59 3.15
C SER A 340 -16.46 14.91 2.47
N SER A 341 -15.44 15.76 2.32
CA SER A 341 -15.60 17.07 1.70
C SER A 341 -14.46 17.45 0.76
N ASP A 342 -14.75 18.41 -0.13
CA ASP A 342 -13.74 18.95 -1.03
C ASP A 342 -13.11 17.86 -1.92
N VAL A 343 -13.97 17.01 -2.52
CA VAL A 343 -13.53 15.91 -3.38
C VAL A 343 -13.89 16.20 -4.83
N THR A 344 -12.92 15.97 -5.73
CA THR A 344 -13.17 16.01 -7.17
C THR A 344 -13.10 14.60 -7.77
N VAL A 345 -14.04 14.27 -8.66
CA VAL A 345 -14.05 13.05 -9.49
C VAL A 345 -14.11 13.49 -10.94
N THR A 346 -13.01 13.43 -11.65
CA THR A 346 -12.91 14.04 -12.98
C THR A 346 -12.35 13.08 -14.03
N GLY A 347 -13.04 12.95 -15.16
CA GLY A 347 -12.57 12.16 -16.31
C GLY A 347 -12.38 10.68 -16.03
N CYS A 348 -13.06 10.14 -15.02
CA CYS A 348 -13.01 8.72 -14.69
C CYS A 348 -13.96 7.90 -15.58
N SER A 349 -13.60 6.65 -15.84
CA SER A 349 -14.47 5.65 -16.42
C SER A 349 -14.83 4.62 -15.36
N ILE A 350 -16.15 4.46 -15.08
CA ILE A 350 -16.66 3.47 -14.13
C ILE A 350 -17.64 2.56 -14.87
N LEU A 351 -17.34 1.28 -14.98
CA LEU A 351 -18.07 0.33 -15.82
C LEU A 351 -18.37 -0.97 -15.06
N ASP A 352 -19.67 -1.33 -14.94
CA ASP A 352 -20.11 -2.60 -14.32
C ASP A 352 -20.61 -3.60 -15.37
N GLU A 353 -19.87 -3.79 -16.45
CA GLU A 353 -20.16 -4.80 -17.47
C GLU A 353 -19.30 -6.05 -17.28
N HIS A 354 -19.92 -7.21 -17.37
CA HIS A 354 -19.26 -8.49 -17.58
C HIS A 354 -20.19 -9.44 -18.33
N PRO A 355 -19.78 -10.02 -19.46
CA PRO A 355 -20.66 -10.86 -20.31
C PRO A 355 -21.34 -12.01 -19.53
N ASP A 356 -20.64 -12.63 -18.61
CA ASP A 356 -21.12 -13.78 -17.84
C ASP A 356 -21.52 -13.41 -16.41
N GLY A 357 -21.58 -12.11 -16.06
CA GLY A 357 -21.80 -11.64 -14.70
C GLY A 357 -23.16 -11.01 -14.49
N GLN A 358 -23.73 -11.23 -13.28
CA GLN A 358 -24.86 -10.43 -12.83
C GLN A 358 -24.35 -9.04 -12.39
N PRO A 359 -25.18 -7.98 -12.47
CA PRO A 359 -24.82 -6.66 -11.95
C PRO A 359 -24.31 -6.73 -10.50
N SER A 360 -23.35 -5.87 -10.14
CA SER A 360 -22.81 -5.82 -8.78
C SER A 360 -23.84 -5.49 -7.70
N GLY A 361 -24.96 -4.91 -8.08
CA GLY A 361 -26.03 -4.55 -7.15
C GLY A 361 -25.73 -3.33 -6.28
N ALA A 362 -24.65 -2.61 -6.62
CA ALA A 362 -24.24 -1.37 -5.98
C ALA A 362 -24.15 -0.24 -7.00
N SER A 363 -24.57 0.97 -6.65
CA SER A 363 -24.42 2.14 -7.52
C SER A 363 -22.96 2.41 -7.86
N LEU A 364 -22.67 2.87 -9.08
CA LEU A 364 -21.28 3.06 -9.54
C LEU A 364 -20.55 4.14 -8.74
N LEU A 365 -21.26 5.23 -8.43
CA LEU A 365 -20.74 6.28 -7.55
C LEU A 365 -21.76 6.53 -6.44
N GLU A 366 -21.40 6.23 -5.21
CA GLU A 366 -22.21 6.49 -4.03
C GLU A 366 -21.59 7.63 -3.20
N LEU A 367 -22.44 8.62 -2.86
CA LEU A 367 -22.09 9.75 -2.01
C LEU A 367 -23.02 9.75 -0.79
N ALA A 368 -22.49 9.74 0.42
CA ALA A 368 -23.32 9.77 1.63
C ALA A 368 -22.78 10.78 2.64
N ALA A 369 -23.63 11.71 3.09
CA ALA A 369 -23.29 12.77 4.03
C ALA A 369 -22.07 13.59 3.60
N CYS A 370 -21.96 13.89 2.30
CA CYS A 370 -20.82 14.57 1.70
C CYS A 370 -21.09 16.05 1.44
N LYS A 371 -20.02 16.85 1.34
CA LYS A 371 -20.13 18.28 1.08
C LYS A 371 -19.06 18.79 0.11
N ARG A 372 -19.44 19.66 -0.82
CA ARG A 372 -18.57 20.24 -1.85
C ARG A 372 -17.83 19.16 -2.66
N ILE A 373 -18.64 18.35 -3.36
CA ILE A 373 -18.15 17.31 -4.26
C ILE A 373 -18.38 17.76 -5.70
N ASN A 374 -17.34 17.64 -6.53
CA ASN A 374 -17.46 17.92 -7.95
C ASN A 374 -17.21 16.64 -8.76
N VAL A 375 -18.22 16.22 -9.53
CA VAL A 375 -18.14 15.09 -10.47
C VAL A 375 -18.26 15.63 -11.88
N SER A 376 -17.22 15.52 -12.69
CA SER A 376 -17.23 16.13 -14.01
C SER A 376 -16.55 15.30 -15.10
N GLY A 377 -17.16 15.29 -16.29
CA GLY A 377 -16.58 14.63 -17.48
C GLY A 377 -16.35 13.12 -17.32
N CYS A 378 -17.09 12.45 -16.44
CA CYS A 378 -16.96 11.02 -16.20
C CYS A 378 -17.87 10.18 -17.12
N GLN A 379 -17.46 8.95 -17.38
CA GLN A 379 -18.31 7.90 -17.95
C GLN A 379 -18.72 6.95 -16.83
N LEU A 380 -20.05 6.82 -16.60
CA LEU A 380 -20.62 5.87 -15.66
C LEU A 380 -21.56 4.94 -16.46
N LEU A 381 -21.13 3.72 -16.69
CA LEU A 381 -21.82 2.79 -17.57
C LEU A 381 -22.29 1.54 -16.84
N ASP A 382 -23.55 1.17 -17.11
CA ASP A 382 -24.17 -0.07 -16.65
C ASP A 382 -24.39 -0.17 -15.13
N GLY A 383 -24.52 0.96 -14.45
CA GLY A 383 -24.75 1.03 -13.00
C GLY A 383 -26.11 0.44 -12.58
N THR A 384 -26.12 -0.42 -11.57
CA THR A 384 -27.35 -1.01 -11.01
C THR A 384 -27.26 -1.02 -9.47
N PRO A 385 -28.14 -0.35 -8.74
CA PRO A 385 -29.38 0.30 -9.19
C PRO A 385 -29.19 1.66 -9.87
N CYS A 386 -28.10 2.40 -9.60
CA CYS A 386 -27.93 3.76 -10.11
C CYS A 386 -26.54 3.97 -10.73
N GLY A 387 -26.44 4.92 -11.65
CA GLY A 387 -25.14 5.49 -12.05
C GLY A 387 -24.54 6.30 -10.91
N VAL A 388 -25.28 7.29 -10.38
CA VAL A 388 -24.92 8.07 -9.19
C VAL A 388 -26.04 8.01 -8.16
N ASP A 389 -25.67 7.79 -6.91
CA ASP A 389 -26.57 7.76 -5.77
C ASP A 389 -26.03 8.66 -4.64
N ALA A 390 -26.72 9.76 -4.37
CA ALA A 390 -26.33 10.75 -3.38
C ALA A 390 -27.40 10.85 -2.27
N THR A 391 -26.98 10.70 -1.02
CA THR A 391 -27.85 10.80 0.16
C THR A 391 -27.27 11.78 1.17
N ASP A 392 -28.11 12.70 1.67
CA ASP A 392 -27.74 13.71 2.68
C ASP A 392 -26.52 14.57 2.27
N CYS A 393 -26.48 14.99 1.01
CA CYS A 393 -25.34 15.70 0.44
C CYS A 393 -25.66 17.17 0.16
N SER A 394 -24.66 18.04 0.30
CA SER A 394 -24.78 19.47 -0.03
C SER A 394 -23.61 19.96 -0.89
N ASP A 395 -23.88 20.96 -1.74
CA ASP A 395 -22.89 21.57 -2.63
C ASP A 395 -22.24 20.51 -3.56
N VAL A 396 -23.02 19.54 -4.05
CA VAL A 396 -22.58 18.51 -5.00
C VAL A 396 -22.92 18.94 -6.41
N SER A 397 -21.94 18.91 -7.30
CA SER A 397 -22.11 19.20 -8.73
C SER A 397 -21.80 17.97 -9.57
N ILE A 398 -22.74 17.53 -10.41
CA ILE A 398 -22.58 16.44 -11.39
C ILE A 398 -22.79 17.02 -12.78
N THR A 399 -21.68 17.21 -13.53
CA THR A 399 -21.73 17.96 -14.79
C THR A 399 -20.91 17.32 -15.92
N GLY A 400 -21.43 17.40 -17.15
CA GLY A 400 -20.70 16.94 -18.36
C GLY A 400 -20.41 15.44 -18.38
N CYS A 401 -21.14 14.65 -17.62
CA CYS A 401 -20.95 13.20 -17.54
C CYS A 401 -21.80 12.44 -18.56
N THR A 402 -21.35 11.27 -18.95
CA THR A 402 -22.12 10.26 -19.70
C THR A 402 -22.55 9.16 -18.75
N ILE A 403 -23.85 9.02 -18.51
CA ILE A 403 -24.43 8.08 -17.55
C ILE A 403 -25.44 7.21 -18.28
N HIS A 404 -25.01 6.03 -18.71
CA HIS A 404 -25.81 5.16 -19.57
C HIS A 404 -25.83 3.72 -19.08
N ASP A 405 -26.93 3.02 -19.34
CA ASP A 405 -26.98 1.57 -19.41
C ASP A 405 -26.83 1.17 -20.86
N THR A 406 -25.76 0.46 -21.21
CA THR A 406 -25.43 0.07 -22.58
C THR A 406 -25.93 -1.33 -22.93
N ARG A 407 -26.49 -2.07 -21.99
CA ARG A 407 -27.01 -3.42 -22.16
C ARG A 407 -28.24 -3.44 -23.08
N GLU A 408 -28.42 -4.52 -23.82
CA GLU A 408 -29.62 -4.72 -24.65
C GLU A 408 -30.89 -4.65 -23.76
N GLN A 409 -30.85 -5.35 -22.63
CA GLN A 409 -31.88 -5.27 -21.60
C GLN A 409 -31.41 -4.31 -20.50
N ILE A 410 -32.03 -3.14 -20.49
CA ILE A 410 -31.71 -2.10 -19.48
C ILE A 410 -32.01 -2.62 -18.08
N GLN A 411 -31.06 -2.44 -17.18
CA GLN A 411 -31.16 -2.88 -15.77
C GLN A 411 -30.96 -1.74 -14.77
N SER A 412 -30.39 -0.62 -15.20
CA SER A 412 -30.29 0.58 -14.38
C SER A 412 -31.68 1.09 -13.98
N ARG A 413 -31.97 1.21 -12.72
CA ARG A 413 -33.25 1.75 -12.22
C ARG A 413 -33.30 3.27 -12.41
N HIS A 414 -32.21 3.94 -12.03
CA HIS A 414 -32.06 5.40 -12.16
C HIS A 414 -30.68 5.74 -12.69
N ALA A 415 -30.55 6.82 -13.41
CA ALA A 415 -29.23 7.34 -13.79
C ALA A 415 -28.61 8.11 -12.62
N ILE A 416 -29.36 9.05 -12.05
CA ILE A 416 -28.95 9.85 -10.90
C ILE A 416 -30.07 9.89 -9.87
N ARG A 417 -29.74 9.64 -8.62
CA ARG A 417 -30.64 9.74 -7.49
C ARG A 417 -30.07 10.63 -6.41
N PHE A 418 -30.85 11.62 -5.94
CA PHE A 418 -30.56 12.40 -4.74
C PHE A 418 -31.71 12.22 -3.74
N THR A 419 -31.38 11.80 -2.53
CA THR A 419 -32.35 11.55 -1.45
C THR A 419 -31.88 12.20 -0.13
N GLY A 420 -32.78 12.27 0.84
CA GLY A 420 -32.52 12.84 2.14
C GLY A 420 -32.45 14.37 2.13
N THR A 421 -31.62 14.97 2.97
CA THR A 421 -31.55 16.42 3.16
C THR A 421 -30.29 17.01 2.52
N GLY A 422 -30.40 18.18 1.89
CA GLY A 422 -29.26 18.85 1.27
C GLY A 422 -29.60 20.23 0.73
N GLN A 423 -28.60 20.90 0.20
CA GLN A 423 -28.77 22.19 -0.46
C GLN A 423 -27.64 22.46 -1.47
N GLY A 424 -27.93 23.33 -2.45
CA GLY A 424 -26.90 23.78 -3.40
C GLY A 424 -26.39 22.70 -4.35
N ASN A 425 -27.15 21.61 -4.54
CA ASN A 425 -26.80 20.53 -5.44
C ASN A 425 -27.16 20.86 -6.89
N LEU A 426 -26.32 20.46 -7.84
CA LEU A 426 -26.48 20.71 -9.27
C LEU A 426 -26.32 19.41 -10.08
N VAL A 427 -27.26 19.15 -10.98
CA VAL A 427 -27.18 18.11 -12.00
C VAL A 427 -27.34 18.76 -13.37
N GLY A 428 -26.23 18.99 -14.11
CA GLY A 428 -26.26 19.80 -15.30
C GLY A 428 -25.43 19.28 -16.47
N MET A 429 -25.91 19.55 -17.71
CA MET A 429 -25.16 19.26 -18.95
C MET A 429 -24.71 17.81 -19.12
N ASN A 430 -25.41 16.83 -18.56
CA ASN A 430 -25.09 15.42 -18.67
C ASN A 430 -25.81 14.77 -19.87
N SER A 431 -25.17 13.76 -20.46
CA SER A 431 -25.80 12.83 -21.41
C SER A 431 -26.30 11.61 -20.63
N ILE A 432 -27.61 11.45 -20.54
CA ILE A 432 -28.23 10.45 -19.67
C ILE A 432 -29.00 9.43 -20.53
N GLY A 433 -28.73 8.15 -20.33
CA GLY A 433 -29.34 7.03 -21.04
C GLY A 433 -30.71 6.62 -20.44
N ARG A 434 -31.25 5.57 -21.06
CA ARG A 434 -32.52 4.96 -20.61
C ARG A 434 -32.37 4.24 -19.27
N THR A 435 -33.44 4.19 -18.51
CA THR A 435 -33.55 3.50 -17.21
C THR A 435 -34.87 2.73 -17.13
N THR A 436 -34.97 1.78 -16.24
CA THR A 436 -36.23 1.00 -16.04
C THR A 436 -37.27 1.74 -15.21
N GLU A 437 -36.86 2.76 -14.46
CA GLU A 437 -37.70 3.62 -13.63
C GLU A 437 -37.43 5.10 -13.99
N SER A 438 -37.66 6.03 -13.06
CA SER A 438 -37.39 7.45 -13.28
C SER A 438 -35.89 7.71 -13.49
N THR A 439 -35.54 8.32 -14.60
CA THR A 439 -34.15 8.61 -14.96
C THR A 439 -33.45 9.49 -13.90
N LEU A 440 -34.14 10.51 -13.42
CA LEU A 440 -33.72 11.36 -12.32
C LEU A 440 -34.67 11.22 -11.14
N VAL A 441 -34.16 10.93 -9.97
CA VAL A 441 -34.91 10.94 -8.70
C VAL A 441 -34.27 12.02 -7.82
N LEU A 442 -35.02 13.13 -7.64
CA LEU A 442 -34.50 14.30 -6.95
C LEU A 442 -35.52 14.69 -5.86
N ASP A 443 -35.24 14.30 -4.62
CA ASP A 443 -36.10 14.69 -3.50
C ASP A 443 -36.07 16.23 -3.32
N GLU A 444 -37.20 16.83 -3.03
CA GLU A 444 -37.27 18.29 -2.80
C GLU A 444 -36.34 18.72 -1.64
N SER A 445 -36.30 17.91 -0.58
CA SER A 445 -35.45 18.13 0.59
C SER A 445 -33.95 18.04 0.29
N ALA A 446 -33.56 17.43 -0.82
CA ALA A 446 -32.16 17.35 -1.25
C ALA A 446 -31.66 18.65 -1.93
N GLY A 447 -32.52 19.59 -2.26
CA GLY A 447 -32.15 20.92 -2.77
C GLY A 447 -31.34 20.88 -4.08
N VAL A 448 -31.85 20.13 -5.08
CA VAL A 448 -31.16 19.89 -6.36
C VAL A 448 -31.72 20.77 -7.46
N THR A 449 -30.85 21.50 -8.18
CA THR A 449 -31.19 22.12 -9.46
C THR A 449 -30.75 21.20 -10.59
N ALA A 450 -31.66 20.90 -11.51
CA ALA A 450 -31.36 20.07 -12.69
C ALA A 450 -31.59 20.86 -13.98
N GLU A 451 -30.57 21.05 -14.82
CA GLU A 451 -30.66 21.85 -16.04
C GLU A 451 -29.76 21.36 -17.17
N GLY A 452 -30.17 21.58 -18.40
CA GLY A 452 -29.33 21.33 -19.60
C GLY A 452 -28.94 19.86 -19.83
N ASN A 453 -29.56 18.90 -19.14
CA ASN A 453 -29.29 17.50 -19.36
C ASN A 453 -29.98 16.98 -20.65
N VAL A 454 -29.26 16.16 -21.40
CA VAL A 454 -29.79 15.49 -22.59
C VAL A 454 -30.24 14.08 -22.19
N LEU A 455 -31.53 13.85 -22.18
CA LEU A 455 -32.12 12.53 -21.88
C LEU A 455 -32.35 11.76 -23.17
N LYS A 456 -31.76 10.56 -23.28
CA LYS A 456 -32.01 9.67 -24.42
C LYS A 456 -33.26 8.84 -24.18
N SER A 457 -34.15 8.85 -25.14
CA SER A 457 -35.41 8.07 -25.17
C SER A 457 -35.18 6.59 -25.48
#